data_f33da1f2daf5c691cf3c897d15abb155
#
_entry.id   f33da1f2daf5c691cf3c897d15abb155
#
_cell.length_a   1.000
_cell.length_b   1.000
_cell.length_c   1.000
_cell.angle_alpha   90.00
_cell.angle_beta   90.00
_cell.angle_gamma   90.00
#
_symmetry.space_group_name_H-M   'P 1'
#
loop_
_entity.id
_entity.type
_entity.pdbx_description
1 polymer ?
#
loop_
_entity_poly.entity_id
_entity_poly.type
_entity_poly.pdbx_seq_one_letter_code
_entity_poly.pdbx_strand_id
1 'polypeptide(L)'
;MSKKATVIAVVNQKGGTGKTTTCENLGVGLAMEGKRVLLVDTDPQASLTVSLGNPYPDELSPTLSDMMGKIITEKPIAPGEGILRHTEGVDYMPANIELSGLEVSLVNAMSRETILRQYLDTVKQNYDFILLDCMPSLGMLTVNALAAADNVLIPVQAAYLPAKGLEQLLETVNKVKRQINPKLKIEGVLLTMVDSRTNYSKDISNLIRESYGGKLKVYKTDIPRSVRAEEISAEGTSIFKHDPKGKVAEAYKVPTKEVLNNAEKRRKHQLEGVR
;
A
#
# COMPACT_ATOMS: atom_id res chain seq x y z
N MET A 1 7.33 -24.59 8.03
CA MET A 1 6.20 -23.70 7.69
C MET A 1 6.58 -22.88 6.46
N SER A 2 5.73 -22.86 5.43
CA SER A 2 5.96 -22.03 4.23
C SER A 2 6.06 -20.56 4.62
N LYS A 3 7.08 -19.86 4.07
CA LYS A 3 7.33 -18.43 4.28
C LYS A 3 6.19 -17.65 3.63
N LYS A 4 5.27 -17.08 4.40
CA LYS A 4 4.17 -16.25 3.88
C LYS A 4 4.62 -14.80 3.72
N ALA A 5 4.17 -14.13 2.65
CA ALA A 5 4.40 -12.70 2.45
C ALA A 5 3.89 -11.87 3.63
N THR A 6 4.56 -10.75 3.90
CA THR A 6 4.00 -9.66 4.74
C THR A 6 3.16 -8.75 3.85
N VAL A 7 1.86 -8.62 4.17
CA VAL A 7 0.93 -7.78 3.41
C VAL A 7 0.79 -6.42 4.07
N ILE A 8 1.03 -5.34 3.33
CA ILE A 8 0.97 -3.95 3.82
C ILE A 8 -0.05 -3.18 2.98
N ALA A 9 -1.11 -2.67 3.62
CA ALA A 9 -2.04 -1.75 2.97
C ALA A 9 -1.55 -0.31 3.15
N VAL A 10 -1.40 0.42 2.03
CA VAL A 10 -1.04 1.84 2.00
C VAL A 10 -2.34 2.63 1.88
N VAL A 11 -2.80 3.21 3.00
CA VAL A 11 -4.16 3.73 3.13
C VAL A 11 -4.17 5.17 3.61
N ASN A 12 -4.97 6.00 2.96
CA ASN A 12 -5.45 7.29 3.48
C ASN A 12 -6.73 7.66 2.73
N GLN A 13 -7.78 8.10 3.45
CA GLN A 13 -9.03 8.53 2.84
C GLN A 13 -8.93 9.85 2.04
N LYS A 14 -7.86 10.63 2.27
CA LYS A 14 -7.61 11.86 1.52
C LYS A 14 -6.88 11.54 0.22
N GLY A 15 -7.35 12.14 -0.89
CA GLY A 15 -6.64 12.13 -2.17
C GLY A 15 -5.34 12.94 -2.10
N GLY A 16 -4.38 12.63 -2.96
CA GLY A 16 -3.13 13.39 -3.09
C GLY A 16 -2.19 13.32 -1.88
N THR A 17 -2.26 12.27 -1.05
CA THR A 17 -1.36 12.09 0.10
C THR A 17 -0.11 11.25 -0.22
N GLY A 18 0.11 10.92 -1.48
CA GLY A 18 1.27 10.12 -1.93
C GLY A 18 1.14 8.62 -1.61
N LYS A 19 -0.08 8.05 -1.57
CA LYS A 19 -0.30 6.60 -1.39
C LYS A 19 0.38 5.81 -2.50
N THR A 20 0.01 6.06 -3.74
CA THR A 20 0.56 5.39 -4.93
C THR A 20 2.07 5.54 -5.02
N THR A 21 2.58 6.77 -4.90
CA THR A 21 4.02 7.05 -4.90
C THR A 21 4.74 6.30 -3.77
N THR A 22 4.12 6.20 -2.58
CA THR A 22 4.69 5.45 -1.45
C THR A 22 4.64 3.94 -1.72
N CYS A 23 3.54 3.42 -2.24
CA CYS A 23 3.39 2.00 -2.57
C CYS A 23 4.45 1.56 -3.58
N GLU A 24 4.58 2.29 -4.68
CA GLU A 24 5.57 2.05 -5.74
C GLU A 24 7.00 2.12 -5.19
N ASN A 25 7.40 3.24 -4.60
CA ASN A 25 8.79 3.44 -4.20
C ASN A 25 9.20 2.58 -3.01
N LEU A 26 8.29 2.29 -2.07
CA LEU A 26 8.56 1.30 -1.02
C LEU A 26 8.71 -0.10 -1.62
N GLY A 27 7.86 -0.48 -2.58
CA GLY A 27 7.93 -1.77 -3.24
C GLY A 27 9.23 -1.97 -4.01
N VAL A 28 9.59 -1.00 -4.86
CA VAL A 28 10.87 -1.04 -5.60
C VAL A 28 12.05 -1.02 -4.63
N GLY A 29 12.01 -0.19 -3.59
CA GLY A 29 13.05 -0.17 -2.55
C GLY A 29 13.23 -1.53 -1.87
N LEU A 30 12.15 -2.26 -1.56
CA LEU A 30 12.22 -3.63 -1.03
C LEU A 30 12.77 -4.62 -2.05
N ALA A 31 12.45 -4.47 -3.33
CA ALA A 31 13.02 -5.29 -4.41
C ALA A 31 14.53 -5.06 -4.56
N MET A 32 14.99 -3.81 -4.43
CA MET A 32 16.42 -3.48 -4.40
C MET A 32 17.16 -4.11 -3.21
N GLU A 33 16.47 -4.37 -2.09
CA GLU A 33 16.99 -5.13 -0.94
C GLU A 33 16.84 -6.68 -1.13
N GLY A 34 16.63 -7.13 -2.36
CA GLY A 34 16.56 -8.54 -2.75
C GLY A 34 15.30 -9.28 -2.33
N LYS A 35 14.20 -8.58 -2.05
CA LYS A 35 12.91 -9.20 -1.70
C LYS A 35 12.04 -9.38 -2.94
N ARG A 36 11.26 -10.47 -2.96
CA ARG A 36 10.21 -10.68 -3.98
C ARG A 36 8.99 -9.89 -3.56
N VAL A 37 8.58 -8.94 -4.39
CA VAL A 37 7.53 -7.97 -4.08
C VAL A 37 6.42 -8.04 -5.12
N LEU A 38 5.16 -8.08 -4.63
CA LEU A 38 3.96 -7.88 -5.43
C LEU A 38 3.32 -6.55 -5.02
N LEU A 39 3.11 -5.68 -5.99
CA LEU A 39 2.28 -4.48 -5.84
C LEU A 39 0.87 -4.81 -6.34
N VAL A 40 -0.16 -4.42 -5.60
CA VAL A 40 -1.56 -4.65 -6.00
C VAL A 40 -2.27 -3.31 -6.04
N ASP A 41 -2.71 -2.92 -7.22
CA ASP A 41 -3.53 -1.73 -7.39
C ASP A 41 -4.97 -2.06 -6.98
N THR A 42 -5.50 -1.38 -5.97
CA THR A 42 -6.88 -1.56 -5.49
C THR A 42 -7.72 -0.29 -5.66
N ASP A 43 -7.24 0.63 -6.51
CA ASP A 43 -7.96 1.85 -6.88
C ASP A 43 -8.53 1.70 -8.32
N PRO A 44 -9.84 1.86 -8.54
CA PRO A 44 -10.42 1.87 -9.88
C PRO A 44 -9.84 2.93 -10.82
N GLN A 45 -9.18 3.97 -10.28
CA GLN A 45 -8.47 4.97 -11.08
C GLN A 45 -7.15 4.44 -11.64
N ALA A 46 -6.72 3.26 -11.23
CA ALA A 46 -5.54 2.56 -11.72
C ALA A 46 -4.24 3.38 -11.70
N SER A 47 -4.10 4.27 -10.70
CA SER A 47 -2.97 5.19 -10.63
C SER A 47 -1.63 4.48 -10.47
N LEU A 48 -1.58 3.37 -9.70
CA LEU A 48 -0.37 2.54 -9.58
C LEU A 48 -0.07 1.82 -10.89
N THR A 49 -1.08 1.30 -11.56
CA THR A 49 -0.96 0.62 -12.86
C THR A 49 -0.36 1.55 -13.91
N VAL A 50 -0.85 2.79 -13.96
CA VAL A 50 -0.30 3.82 -14.86
C VAL A 50 1.14 4.17 -14.49
N SER A 51 1.44 4.38 -13.20
CA SER A 51 2.80 4.73 -12.74
C SER A 51 3.82 3.60 -12.96
N LEU A 52 3.35 2.36 -13.15
CA LEU A 52 4.19 1.21 -13.54
C LEU A 52 4.27 1.00 -15.05
N GLY A 53 3.94 2.02 -15.84
CA GLY A 53 4.16 2.03 -17.30
C GLY A 53 3.02 1.48 -18.15
N ASN A 54 1.79 1.39 -17.64
CA ASN A 54 0.60 1.02 -18.41
C ASN A 54 -0.36 2.21 -18.54
N PRO A 55 -0.18 3.08 -19.54
CA PRO A 55 -0.97 4.31 -19.68
C PRO A 55 -2.45 4.07 -20.04
N TYR A 56 -2.80 2.87 -20.46
CA TYR A 56 -4.15 2.47 -20.87
C TYR A 56 -4.64 1.29 -20.02
N PRO A 57 -4.91 1.48 -18.72
CA PRO A 57 -5.25 0.38 -17.82
C PRO A 57 -6.55 -0.32 -18.20
N ASP A 58 -7.49 0.36 -18.82
CA ASP A 58 -8.78 -0.22 -19.25
C ASP A 58 -8.66 -1.20 -20.43
N GLU A 59 -7.50 -1.23 -21.11
CA GLU A 59 -7.19 -2.22 -22.14
C GLU A 59 -6.58 -3.51 -21.55
N LEU A 60 -6.23 -3.50 -20.25
CA LEU A 60 -5.62 -4.66 -19.59
C LEU A 60 -6.67 -5.70 -19.18
N SER A 61 -6.40 -6.96 -19.45
CA SER A 61 -7.13 -8.11 -18.94
C SER A 61 -6.20 -9.33 -18.92
N PRO A 62 -6.19 -10.14 -17.86
CA PRO A 62 -6.99 -9.97 -16.64
C PRO A 62 -6.40 -8.96 -15.64
N THR A 63 -7.28 -8.37 -14.83
CA THR A 63 -6.96 -7.40 -13.76
C THR A 63 -7.40 -7.90 -12.38
N LEU A 64 -7.21 -7.10 -11.34
CA LEU A 64 -7.69 -7.41 -9.99
C LEU A 64 -9.21 -7.63 -9.96
N SER A 65 -9.97 -6.90 -10.77
CA SER A 65 -11.42 -7.08 -10.90
C SER A 65 -11.77 -8.50 -11.32
N ASP A 66 -11.05 -9.05 -12.32
CA ASP A 66 -11.26 -10.42 -12.80
C ASP A 66 -10.91 -11.44 -11.69
N MET A 67 -9.80 -11.24 -11.01
CA MET A 67 -9.37 -12.18 -9.96
C MET A 67 -10.35 -12.21 -8.78
N MET A 68 -10.79 -11.05 -8.31
CA MET A 68 -11.80 -10.98 -7.24
C MET A 68 -13.16 -11.52 -7.73
N GLY A 69 -13.53 -11.25 -8.98
CA GLY A 69 -14.73 -11.81 -9.60
C GLY A 69 -14.71 -13.35 -9.67
N LYS A 70 -13.56 -13.95 -9.98
CA LYS A 70 -13.37 -15.39 -9.96
C LYS A 70 -13.54 -15.96 -8.54
N ILE A 71 -13.03 -15.28 -7.51
CA ILE A 71 -13.24 -15.69 -6.11
C ILE A 71 -14.73 -15.68 -5.76
N ILE A 72 -15.46 -14.60 -6.12
CA ILE A 72 -16.91 -14.49 -5.84
C ILE A 72 -17.70 -15.60 -6.54
N THR A 73 -17.29 -15.97 -7.75
CA THR A 73 -17.98 -16.99 -8.57
C THR A 73 -17.38 -18.39 -8.44
N GLU A 74 -16.46 -18.59 -7.47
CA GLU A 74 -15.78 -19.86 -7.19
C GLU A 74 -15.09 -20.49 -8.42
N LYS A 75 -14.63 -19.65 -9.35
CA LYS A 75 -13.88 -20.08 -10.52
C LYS A 75 -12.40 -20.26 -10.22
N PRO A 76 -11.72 -21.22 -10.85
CA PRO A 76 -10.29 -21.43 -10.65
C PRO A 76 -9.46 -20.24 -11.16
N ILE A 77 -8.38 -19.93 -10.45
CA ILE A 77 -7.37 -18.94 -10.84
C ILE A 77 -6.08 -19.70 -11.17
N ALA A 78 -5.56 -19.48 -12.37
CA ALA A 78 -4.28 -20.07 -12.77
C ALA A 78 -3.10 -19.43 -12.01
N PRO A 79 -2.01 -20.17 -11.74
CA PRO A 79 -0.83 -19.61 -11.09
C PRO A 79 -0.27 -18.39 -11.82
N GLY A 80 -0.21 -17.24 -11.14
CA GLY A 80 0.30 -15.98 -11.71
C GLY A 80 -0.64 -15.28 -12.68
N GLU A 81 -1.88 -15.71 -12.79
CA GLU A 81 -2.86 -15.09 -13.70
C GLU A 81 -3.05 -13.60 -13.36
N GLY A 82 -2.93 -12.73 -14.37
CA GLY A 82 -3.07 -11.29 -14.27
C GLY A 82 -1.87 -10.56 -13.65
N ILE A 83 -0.87 -11.27 -13.14
CA ILE A 83 0.32 -10.64 -12.56
C ILE A 83 1.29 -10.27 -13.68
N LEU A 84 1.65 -9.00 -13.74
CA LEU A 84 2.60 -8.43 -14.68
C LEU A 84 3.94 -8.19 -13.98
N ARG A 85 5.02 -8.13 -14.78
CA ARG A 85 6.38 -7.91 -14.28
C ARG A 85 6.90 -6.54 -14.68
N HIS A 86 7.36 -5.77 -13.70
CA HIS A 86 8.00 -4.47 -13.94
C HIS A 86 9.51 -4.60 -14.09
N THR A 87 10.11 -3.70 -14.89
CA THR A 87 11.56 -3.71 -15.20
C THR A 87 12.45 -3.48 -13.97
N GLU A 88 11.94 -2.88 -12.90
CA GLU A 88 12.66 -2.62 -11.65
C GLU A 88 12.50 -3.76 -10.62
N GLY A 89 12.12 -4.95 -11.07
CA GLY A 89 12.17 -6.17 -10.25
C GLY A 89 11.00 -6.38 -9.30
N VAL A 90 9.91 -5.63 -9.45
CA VAL A 90 8.64 -5.89 -8.79
C VAL A 90 7.66 -6.55 -9.73
N ASP A 91 6.79 -7.41 -9.21
CA ASP A 91 5.61 -7.86 -9.91
C ASP A 91 4.42 -6.99 -9.47
N TYR A 92 3.39 -6.87 -10.32
CA TYR A 92 2.19 -6.13 -9.96
C TYR A 92 0.92 -6.73 -10.54
N MET A 93 -0.18 -6.59 -9.77
CA MET A 93 -1.55 -6.89 -10.19
C MET A 93 -2.20 -5.57 -10.58
N PRO A 94 -2.54 -5.37 -11.86
CA PRO A 94 -3.14 -4.13 -12.34
C PRO A 94 -4.60 -4.00 -11.90
N ALA A 95 -5.09 -2.76 -11.84
CA ALA A 95 -6.50 -2.40 -11.75
C ALA A 95 -6.96 -1.70 -13.04
N ASN A 96 -8.27 -1.59 -13.17
CA ASN A 96 -8.94 -0.78 -14.16
C ASN A 96 -10.31 -0.31 -13.64
N ILE A 97 -11.07 0.41 -14.46
CA ILE A 97 -12.36 0.98 -14.06
C ILE A 97 -13.40 -0.09 -13.67
N GLU A 98 -13.27 -1.33 -14.13
CA GLU A 98 -14.17 -2.44 -13.79
C GLU A 98 -14.18 -2.74 -12.28
N LEU A 99 -13.11 -2.38 -11.56
CA LEU A 99 -13.05 -2.52 -10.12
C LEU A 99 -14.13 -1.71 -9.39
N SER A 100 -14.63 -0.60 -9.99
CA SER A 100 -15.80 0.15 -9.49
C SER A 100 -17.08 -0.68 -9.55
N GLY A 101 -17.29 -1.40 -10.65
CA GLY A 101 -18.43 -2.31 -10.80
C GLY A 101 -18.37 -3.49 -9.84
N LEU A 102 -17.16 -4.01 -9.61
CA LEU A 102 -16.92 -5.05 -8.63
C LEU A 102 -17.26 -4.56 -7.22
N GLU A 103 -16.89 -3.33 -6.82
CA GLU A 103 -17.22 -2.79 -5.50
C GLU A 103 -18.72 -2.80 -5.22
N VAL A 104 -19.54 -2.48 -6.22
CA VAL A 104 -21.02 -2.59 -6.14
C VAL A 104 -21.44 -4.05 -5.96
N SER A 105 -20.85 -4.96 -6.71
CA SER A 105 -21.16 -6.39 -6.66
C SER A 105 -20.79 -7.02 -5.29
N LEU A 106 -19.75 -6.53 -4.64
CA LEU A 106 -19.33 -6.97 -3.29
C LEU A 106 -20.43 -6.79 -2.24
N VAL A 107 -21.34 -5.81 -2.41
CA VAL A 107 -22.41 -5.56 -1.42
C VAL A 107 -23.26 -6.81 -1.17
N ASN A 108 -23.48 -7.64 -2.19
CA ASN A 108 -24.30 -8.83 -2.13
C ASN A 108 -23.49 -10.14 -2.00
N ALA A 109 -22.16 -10.07 -2.00
CA ALA A 109 -21.31 -11.25 -1.91
C ALA A 109 -21.22 -11.78 -0.50
N MET A 110 -21.18 -13.10 -0.34
CA MET A 110 -20.86 -13.76 0.94
C MET A 110 -19.40 -13.46 1.32
N SER A 111 -19.16 -13.22 2.60
CA SER A 111 -17.81 -12.91 3.12
C SER A 111 -17.13 -11.77 2.36
N ARG A 112 -17.90 -10.81 1.89
CA ARG A 112 -17.53 -9.70 1.01
C ARG A 112 -16.31 -8.89 1.46
N GLU A 113 -16.03 -8.87 2.75
CA GLU A 113 -14.88 -8.16 3.33
C GLU A 113 -13.57 -8.92 3.15
N THR A 114 -13.60 -10.19 2.73
CA THR A 114 -12.41 -11.06 2.67
C THR A 114 -12.09 -11.59 1.28
N ILE A 115 -12.75 -11.13 0.24
CA ILE A 115 -12.55 -11.59 -1.15
C ILE A 115 -11.11 -11.33 -1.61
N LEU A 116 -10.57 -10.15 -1.35
CA LEU A 116 -9.16 -9.84 -1.66
C LEU A 116 -8.20 -10.74 -0.87
N ARG A 117 -8.49 -11.03 0.41
CA ARG A 117 -7.67 -11.95 1.21
C ARG A 117 -7.63 -13.33 0.58
N GLN A 118 -8.79 -13.86 0.13
CA GLN A 118 -8.87 -15.15 -0.52
C GLN A 118 -8.03 -15.20 -1.80
N TYR A 119 -8.09 -14.16 -2.63
CA TYR A 119 -7.20 -14.02 -3.79
C TYR A 119 -5.72 -14.03 -3.37
N LEU A 120 -5.33 -13.16 -2.43
CA LEU A 120 -3.95 -13.06 -2.00
C LEU A 120 -3.40 -14.36 -1.40
N ASP A 121 -4.25 -15.17 -0.76
CA ASP A 121 -3.86 -16.47 -0.19
C ASP A 121 -3.37 -17.44 -1.29
N THR A 122 -3.79 -17.28 -2.53
CA THR A 122 -3.33 -18.09 -3.68
C THR A 122 -1.91 -17.73 -4.12
N VAL A 123 -1.46 -16.49 -3.88
CA VAL A 123 -0.15 -15.97 -4.39
C VAL A 123 0.89 -15.69 -3.31
N LYS A 124 0.48 -15.55 -2.04
CA LYS A 124 1.35 -15.16 -0.90
C LYS A 124 2.64 -15.96 -0.75
N GLN A 125 2.64 -17.22 -1.13
CA GLN A 125 3.81 -18.09 -0.99
C GLN A 125 4.97 -17.71 -1.96
N ASN A 126 4.66 -16.97 -3.01
CA ASN A 126 5.61 -16.59 -4.04
C ASN A 126 6.38 -15.31 -3.69
N TYR A 127 5.91 -14.54 -2.69
CA TYR A 127 6.44 -13.22 -2.37
C TYR A 127 6.94 -13.14 -0.92
N ASP A 128 7.77 -12.13 -0.67
CA ASP A 128 8.22 -11.74 0.67
C ASP A 128 7.38 -10.59 1.21
N PHE A 129 6.94 -9.70 0.31
CA PHE A 129 6.05 -8.57 0.59
C PHE A 129 4.96 -8.45 -0.48
N ILE A 130 3.77 -8.05 -0.04
CA ILE A 130 2.67 -7.62 -0.91
C ILE A 130 2.25 -6.24 -0.41
N LEU A 131 2.26 -5.22 -1.28
CA LEU A 131 1.79 -3.88 -0.97
C LEU A 131 0.50 -3.61 -1.73
N LEU A 132 -0.52 -3.10 -1.00
CA LEU A 132 -1.82 -2.76 -1.55
C LEU A 132 -1.93 -1.24 -1.65
N ASP A 133 -2.02 -0.70 -2.87
CA ASP A 133 -2.30 0.72 -3.09
C ASP A 133 -3.80 0.95 -3.01
N CYS A 134 -4.26 1.67 -1.98
CA CYS A 134 -5.67 1.80 -1.69
C CYS A 134 -6.24 3.13 -2.22
N MET A 135 -7.47 3.07 -2.74
CA MET A 135 -8.22 4.25 -3.16
C MET A 135 -8.44 5.25 -2.01
N PRO A 136 -8.68 6.55 -2.31
CA PRO A 136 -8.91 7.57 -1.29
C PRO A 136 -10.35 7.54 -0.74
N SER A 137 -10.75 6.39 -0.21
CA SER A 137 -12.07 6.18 0.42
C SER A 137 -11.97 5.16 1.54
N LEU A 138 -13.05 5.04 2.32
CA LEU A 138 -13.22 3.97 3.32
C LEU A 138 -14.30 2.97 2.88
N GLY A 139 -14.46 2.80 1.56
CA GLY A 139 -15.40 1.88 0.93
C GLY A 139 -15.02 0.40 1.08
N MET A 140 -15.77 -0.46 0.37
CA MET A 140 -15.62 -1.91 0.51
C MET A 140 -14.27 -2.42 0.02
N LEU A 141 -13.68 -1.80 -1.01
CA LEU A 141 -12.34 -2.17 -1.48
C LEU A 141 -11.27 -1.87 -0.41
N THR A 142 -11.35 -0.72 0.27
CA THR A 142 -10.44 -0.40 1.38
C THR A 142 -10.63 -1.35 2.56
N VAL A 143 -11.87 -1.73 2.88
CA VAL A 143 -12.15 -2.75 3.92
C VAL A 143 -11.53 -4.09 3.52
N ASN A 144 -11.62 -4.52 2.26
CA ASN A 144 -10.97 -5.71 1.74
C ASN A 144 -9.45 -5.65 1.87
N ALA A 145 -8.84 -4.52 1.53
CA ALA A 145 -7.40 -4.31 1.69
C ALA A 145 -6.97 -4.43 3.17
N LEU A 146 -7.69 -3.77 4.09
CA LEU A 146 -7.43 -3.86 5.53
C LEU A 146 -7.68 -5.28 6.07
N ALA A 147 -8.70 -5.96 5.57
CA ALA A 147 -8.99 -7.34 5.94
C ALA A 147 -7.88 -8.30 5.51
N ALA A 148 -7.24 -8.07 4.38
CA ALA A 148 -6.17 -8.89 3.82
C ALA A 148 -4.78 -8.56 4.41
N ALA A 149 -4.58 -7.35 4.93
CA ALA A 149 -3.29 -6.84 5.37
C ALA A 149 -2.85 -7.37 6.74
N ASP A 150 -1.54 -7.51 6.93
CA ASP A 150 -0.90 -7.67 8.23
C ASP A 150 -0.65 -6.31 8.88
N ASN A 151 -0.33 -5.31 8.07
CA ASN A 151 0.03 -3.96 8.53
C ASN A 151 -0.60 -2.87 7.65
N VAL A 152 -0.79 -1.70 8.27
CA VAL A 152 -1.27 -0.48 7.61
C VAL A 152 -0.19 0.58 7.66
N LEU A 153 0.27 1.06 6.51
CA LEU A 153 1.12 2.24 6.36
C LEU A 153 0.24 3.43 5.95
N ILE A 154 0.38 4.54 6.65
CA ILE A 154 -0.48 5.71 6.48
C ILE A 154 0.35 6.90 5.99
N PRO A 155 0.43 7.16 4.67
CA PRO A 155 1.02 8.39 4.15
C PRO A 155 0.12 9.58 4.50
N VAL A 156 0.70 10.63 5.09
CA VAL A 156 -0.01 11.85 5.51
C VAL A 156 0.75 13.06 4.98
N GLN A 157 0.07 13.87 4.18
CA GLN A 157 0.63 15.15 3.73
C GLN A 157 0.77 16.10 4.93
N ALA A 158 1.92 16.77 5.07
CA ALA A 158 2.17 17.77 6.10
C ALA A 158 1.39 19.08 5.80
N ALA A 159 0.05 19.04 5.96
CA ALA A 159 -0.88 20.15 5.77
C ALA A 159 -1.98 20.12 6.85
N TYR A 160 -2.62 21.28 7.17
CA TYR A 160 -3.48 21.49 8.34
C TYR A 160 -4.72 20.57 8.46
N LEU A 161 -5.31 20.11 7.35
CA LEU A 161 -6.52 19.29 7.36
C LEU A 161 -6.34 17.75 7.56
N PRO A 162 -5.14 17.18 7.67
CA PRO A 162 -4.95 15.74 7.79
C PRO A 162 -5.38 15.14 9.14
N ALA A 163 -5.40 15.93 10.23
CA ALA A 163 -5.64 15.40 11.57
C ALA A 163 -7.04 14.75 11.68
N LYS A 164 -8.08 15.43 11.21
CA LYS A 164 -9.47 14.90 11.27
C LYS A 164 -9.65 13.65 10.39
N GLY A 165 -9.04 13.66 9.19
CA GLY A 165 -9.07 12.50 8.30
C GLY A 165 -8.31 11.29 8.86
N LEU A 166 -7.23 11.51 9.60
CA LEU A 166 -6.48 10.44 10.24
C LEU A 166 -7.30 9.77 11.36
N GLU A 167 -8.06 10.50 12.15
CA GLU A 167 -8.93 9.93 13.19
C GLU A 167 -9.97 8.98 12.60
N GLN A 168 -10.69 9.40 11.56
CA GLN A 168 -11.69 8.55 10.89
C GLN A 168 -11.07 7.28 10.29
N LEU A 169 -9.88 7.40 9.70
CA LEU A 169 -9.14 6.23 9.21
C LEU A 169 -8.78 5.29 10.37
N LEU A 170 -8.25 5.81 11.48
CA LEU A 170 -7.89 5.01 12.65
C LEU A 170 -9.11 4.32 13.27
N GLU A 171 -10.28 4.98 13.31
CA GLU A 171 -11.54 4.36 13.71
C GLU A 171 -11.90 3.19 12.80
N THR A 172 -11.79 3.36 11.49
CA THR A 172 -12.08 2.28 10.51
C THR A 172 -11.08 1.14 10.65
N VAL A 173 -9.78 1.41 10.77
CA VAL A 173 -8.77 0.39 11.05
C VAL A 173 -9.09 -0.38 12.33
N ASN A 174 -9.51 0.32 13.40
CA ASN A 174 -9.88 -0.31 14.66
C ASN A 174 -11.17 -1.16 14.55
N LYS A 175 -12.15 -0.73 13.75
CA LYS A 175 -13.36 -1.54 13.48
C LYS A 175 -12.99 -2.83 12.74
N VAL A 176 -12.21 -2.72 11.65
CA VAL A 176 -11.73 -3.89 10.90
C VAL A 176 -10.91 -4.81 11.80
N LYS A 177 -10.00 -4.26 12.62
CA LYS A 177 -9.22 -5.05 13.57
C LYS A 177 -10.07 -5.83 14.56
N ARG A 178 -11.13 -5.22 15.10
CA ARG A 178 -12.00 -5.90 16.09
C ARG A 178 -12.91 -6.95 15.48
N GLN A 179 -13.42 -6.71 14.27
CA GLN A 179 -14.50 -7.50 13.70
C GLN A 179 -14.06 -8.51 12.62
N ILE A 180 -12.96 -8.20 11.89
CA ILE A 180 -12.60 -8.93 10.67
C ILE A 180 -11.17 -9.46 10.72
N ASN A 181 -10.21 -8.61 11.15
CA ASN A 181 -8.79 -8.94 11.13
C ASN A 181 -8.10 -8.59 12.46
N PRO A 182 -8.22 -9.42 13.51
CA PRO A 182 -7.64 -9.13 14.83
C PRO A 182 -6.12 -8.98 14.84
N LYS A 183 -5.43 -9.48 13.80
CA LYS A 183 -3.97 -9.41 13.68
C LYS A 183 -3.47 -8.12 13.03
N LEU A 184 -4.38 -7.30 12.48
CA LEU A 184 -4.03 -6.04 11.81
C LEU A 184 -3.27 -5.10 12.75
N LYS A 185 -2.14 -4.57 12.29
CA LYS A 185 -1.31 -3.62 13.03
C LYS A 185 -1.09 -2.35 12.21
N ILE A 186 -0.85 -1.25 12.88
CA ILE A 186 -0.39 -0.02 12.21
C ILE A 186 1.13 -0.09 12.11
N GLU A 187 1.66 -0.06 10.88
CA GLU A 187 3.10 0.00 10.60
C GLU A 187 3.67 1.36 11.01
N GLY A 188 2.93 2.40 10.68
CA GLY A 188 3.27 3.77 11.06
C GLY A 188 2.63 4.82 10.16
N VAL A 189 2.79 6.07 10.57
CA VAL A 189 2.44 7.27 9.79
C VAL A 189 3.71 7.77 9.10
N LEU A 190 3.66 7.95 7.78
CA LEU A 190 4.76 8.51 6.96
C LEU A 190 4.35 9.90 6.49
N LEU A 191 5.09 10.92 6.93
CA LEU A 191 4.85 12.28 6.47
C LEU A 191 5.38 12.46 5.04
N THR A 192 4.52 12.94 4.16
CA THR A 192 4.80 13.10 2.73
C THR A 192 4.67 14.56 2.30
N MET A 193 5.29 14.89 1.16
CA MET A 193 5.24 16.23 0.55
C MET A 193 5.63 17.34 1.52
N VAL A 194 6.60 17.07 2.41
CA VAL A 194 7.07 18.02 3.40
C VAL A 194 7.95 19.07 2.72
N ASP A 195 7.56 20.35 2.79
CA ASP A 195 8.40 21.44 2.37
C ASP A 195 9.20 21.99 3.56
N SER A 196 10.43 21.50 3.72
CA SER A 196 11.32 21.87 4.82
C SER A 196 11.76 23.36 4.80
N ARG A 197 11.47 24.12 3.72
CA ARG A 197 11.78 25.54 3.61
C ARG A 197 10.75 26.41 4.33
N THR A 198 9.54 25.89 4.57
CA THR A 198 8.45 26.62 5.22
C THR A 198 8.32 26.25 6.69
N ASN A 199 8.16 27.26 7.56
CA ASN A 199 7.87 27.02 8.98
C ASN A 199 6.54 26.31 9.15
N TYR A 200 5.52 26.66 8.35
CA TYR A 200 4.22 26.00 8.36
C TYR A 200 4.31 24.47 8.22
N SER A 201 5.08 23.96 7.25
CA SER A 201 5.22 22.52 7.06
C SER A 201 5.93 21.84 8.23
N LYS A 202 6.92 22.53 8.83
CA LYS A 202 7.62 22.05 10.04
C LYS A 202 6.69 22.00 11.25
N ASP A 203 5.90 23.05 11.45
CA ASP A 203 4.97 23.14 12.59
C ASP A 203 3.89 22.05 12.51
N ILE A 204 3.33 21.82 11.32
CA ILE A 204 2.38 20.72 11.10
C ILE A 204 3.03 19.35 11.30
N SER A 205 4.25 19.14 10.82
CA SER A 205 4.98 17.88 11.03
C SER A 205 5.21 17.61 12.51
N ASN A 206 5.59 18.63 13.29
CA ASN A 206 5.75 18.55 14.73
C ASN A 206 4.42 18.28 15.44
N LEU A 207 3.36 18.99 15.07
CA LEU A 207 2.02 18.78 15.61
C LEU A 207 1.54 17.34 15.43
N ILE A 208 1.74 16.74 14.24
CA ILE A 208 1.38 15.34 13.98
C ILE A 208 2.22 14.42 14.88
N ARG A 209 3.53 14.66 15.03
CA ARG A 209 4.39 13.85 15.89
C ARG A 209 4.00 13.94 17.36
N GLU A 210 3.67 15.12 17.85
CA GLU A 210 3.23 15.35 19.23
C GLU A 210 1.85 14.72 19.48
N SER A 211 0.90 14.91 18.57
CA SER A 211 -0.48 14.43 18.74
C SER A 211 -0.59 12.90 18.65
N TYR A 212 0.21 12.27 17.81
CA TYR A 212 0.10 10.83 17.52
C TYR A 212 1.30 10.01 17.96
N GLY A 213 2.50 10.59 18.12
CA GLY A 213 3.74 9.87 18.41
C GLY A 213 3.75 9.05 19.70
N GLY A 214 2.91 9.42 20.68
CA GLY A 214 2.70 8.65 21.90
C GLY A 214 1.80 7.41 21.74
N LYS A 215 1.02 7.35 20.65
CA LYS A 215 0.04 6.28 20.38
C LYS A 215 0.40 5.43 19.17
N LEU A 216 1.04 6.03 18.18
CA LEU A 216 1.39 5.42 16.89
C LEU A 216 2.85 5.74 16.56
N LYS A 217 3.50 4.82 15.84
CA LYS A 217 4.79 5.12 15.23
C LYS A 217 4.59 6.19 14.15
N VAL A 218 5.27 7.32 14.27
CA VAL A 218 5.48 8.29 13.19
C VAL A 218 6.91 8.13 12.69
N TYR A 219 7.11 7.91 11.40
CA TYR A 219 8.45 7.76 10.83
C TYR A 219 9.27 9.04 11.06
N LYS A 220 10.55 8.88 11.40
CA LYS A 220 11.44 10.03 11.65
C LYS A 220 11.78 10.77 10.37
N THR A 221 11.88 10.04 9.26
CA THR A 221 12.20 10.59 7.95
C THR A 221 10.92 11.03 7.25
N ASP A 222 10.91 12.28 6.80
CA ASP A 222 9.85 12.84 5.98
C ASP A 222 10.19 12.65 4.50
N ILE A 223 9.16 12.40 3.69
CA ILE A 223 9.30 12.42 2.24
C ILE A 223 9.11 13.86 1.77
N PRO A 224 10.17 14.48 1.20
CA PRO A 224 10.09 15.87 0.79
C PRO A 224 9.21 16.04 -0.45
N ARG A 225 8.60 17.23 -0.58
CA ARG A 225 7.94 17.63 -1.83
C ARG A 225 8.98 17.77 -2.94
N SER A 226 8.69 17.19 -4.11
CA SER A 226 9.58 17.26 -5.28
C SER A 226 8.80 17.14 -6.58
N VAL A 227 9.09 17.99 -7.53
CA VAL A 227 8.57 17.90 -8.91
C VAL A 227 9.00 16.57 -9.55
N ARG A 228 10.24 16.12 -9.29
CA ARG A 228 10.73 14.82 -9.77
C ARG A 228 9.85 13.64 -9.33
N ALA A 229 9.32 13.70 -8.11
CA ALA A 229 8.41 12.67 -7.62
C ALA A 229 6.99 12.76 -8.24
N GLU A 230 6.62 13.89 -8.82
CA GLU A 230 5.38 14.05 -9.58
C GLU A 230 5.54 13.55 -11.03
N GLU A 231 6.75 13.62 -11.60
CA GLU A 231 7.09 13.19 -12.97
C GLU A 231 7.10 11.67 -13.12
N ILE A 232 7.43 10.89 -12.07
CA ILE A 232 7.63 9.43 -12.16
C ILE A 232 6.43 8.68 -12.73
N SER A 233 5.21 9.13 -12.41
CA SER A 233 3.99 8.48 -12.91
C SER A 233 3.82 8.60 -14.44
N ALA A 234 4.36 9.66 -15.04
CA ALA A 234 4.35 9.85 -16.49
C ALA A 234 5.46 9.04 -17.18
N GLU A 235 6.57 8.79 -16.46
CA GLU A 235 7.74 8.07 -16.98
C GLU A 235 7.61 6.55 -16.81
N GLY A 236 6.65 6.08 -16.04
CA GLY A 236 6.47 4.65 -15.73
C GLY A 236 7.67 4.05 -14.99
N THR A 237 8.29 4.81 -14.08
CA THR A 237 9.49 4.40 -13.34
C THR A 237 9.49 4.94 -11.92
N SER A 238 10.14 4.20 -10.99
CA SER A 238 10.30 4.68 -9.63
C SER A 238 11.23 5.89 -9.51
N ILE A 239 11.18 6.56 -8.35
CA ILE A 239 12.12 7.65 -8.03
C ILE A 239 13.57 7.16 -7.99
N PHE A 240 13.80 5.89 -7.67
CA PHE A 240 15.15 5.32 -7.64
C PHE A 240 15.80 5.23 -9.02
N LYS A 241 14.99 5.09 -10.08
CA LYS A 241 15.47 5.11 -11.46
C LYS A 241 15.47 6.50 -12.04
N HIS A 242 14.42 7.30 -11.78
CA HIS A 242 14.24 8.65 -12.34
C HIS A 242 15.20 9.67 -11.74
N ASP A 243 15.39 9.68 -10.40
CA ASP A 243 16.30 10.58 -9.68
C ASP A 243 17.04 9.86 -8.55
N PRO A 244 17.98 8.94 -8.87
CA PRO A 244 18.60 8.02 -7.91
C PRO A 244 19.42 8.70 -6.82
N LYS A 245 19.88 9.93 -7.03
CA LYS A 245 20.64 10.74 -6.07
C LYS A 245 19.81 11.86 -5.45
N GLY A 246 18.52 11.91 -5.79
CA GLY A 246 17.59 12.93 -5.31
C GLY A 246 17.20 12.72 -3.85
N LYS A 247 16.79 13.82 -3.22
CA LYS A 247 16.36 13.80 -1.81
C LYS A 247 15.19 12.85 -1.54
N VAL A 248 14.29 12.64 -2.51
CA VAL A 248 13.14 11.75 -2.37
C VAL A 248 13.59 10.29 -2.41
N ALA A 249 14.49 9.93 -3.32
CA ALA A 249 15.07 8.57 -3.37
C ALA A 249 15.79 8.24 -2.05
N GLU A 250 16.64 9.14 -1.56
CA GLU A 250 17.31 8.95 -0.26
C GLU A 250 16.30 8.85 0.90
N ALA A 251 15.25 9.67 0.88
CA ALA A 251 14.21 9.63 1.90
C ALA A 251 13.47 8.29 1.93
N TYR A 252 13.14 7.68 0.78
CA TYR A 252 12.46 6.38 0.73
C TYR A 252 13.33 5.19 1.16
N LYS A 253 14.67 5.30 1.08
CA LYS A 253 15.57 4.23 1.59
C LYS A 253 15.38 3.96 3.08
N VAL A 254 15.06 5.01 3.86
CA VAL A 254 14.91 4.86 5.32
C VAL A 254 13.66 4.07 5.70
N PRO A 255 12.43 4.45 5.29
CA PRO A 255 11.24 3.65 5.57
C PRO A 255 11.31 2.25 4.97
N THR A 256 11.97 2.05 3.82
CA THR A 256 12.21 0.72 3.25
C THR A 256 12.98 -0.18 4.22
N LYS A 257 14.11 0.29 4.74
CA LYS A 257 14.90 -0.45 5.74
C LYS A 257 14.15 -0.68 7.04
N GLU A 258 13.37 0.30 7.49
CA GLU A 258 12.57 0.16 8.71
C GLU A 258 11.47 -0.91 8.54
N VAL A 259 10.74 -0.91 7.43
CA VAL A 259 9.71 -1.92 7.10
C VAL A 259 10.34 -3.31 7.05
N LEU A 260 11.48 -3.44 6.37
CA LEU A 260 12.22 -4.69 6.30
C LEU A 260 12.60 -5.22 7.69
N ASN A 261 13.23 -4.40 8.50
CA ASN A 261 13.65 -4.75 9.86
C ASN A 261 12.46 -5.15 10.75
N ASN A 262 11.34 -4.42 10.64
CA ASN A 262 10.13 -4.73 11.40
C ASN A 262 9.54 -6.09 10.99
N ALA A 263 9.51 -6.39 9.70
CA ALA A 263 9.02 -7.67 9.20
C ALA A 263 9.90 -8.84 9.67
N GLU A 264 11.23 -8.67 9.64
CA GLU A 264 12.18 -9.69 10.12
C GLU A 264 12.07 -9.93 11.63
N LYS A 265 11.94 -8.87 12.45
CA LYS A 265 11.70 -8.99 13.89
C LYS A 265 10.41 -9.75 14.20
N ARG A 266 9.32 -9.45 13.50
CA ARG A 266 8.03 -10.15 13.67
C ARG A 266 8.13 -11.63 13.33
N ARG A 267 8.85 -11.97 12.26
CA ARG A 267 9.09 -13.38 11.87
C ARG A 267 9.88 -14.13 12.94
N LYS A 268 10.92 -13.52 13.53
CA LYS A 268 11.70 -14.13 14.62
C LYS A 268 10.81 -14.42 15.83
N HIS A 269 10.03 -13.44 16.29
CA HIS A 269 9.11 -13.63 17.42
C HIS A 269 8.04 -14.71 17.17
N GLN A 270 7.54 -14.84 15.93
CA GLN A 270 6.60 -15.90 15.59
C GLN A 270 7.24 -17.29 15.63
N LEU A 271 8.51 -17.43 15.29
CA LEU A 271 9.25 -18.70 15.37
C LEU A 271 9.61 -19.08 16.82
N GLU A 272 9.90 -18.09 17.68
CA GLU A 272 10.21 -18.29 19.10
C GLU A 272 8.95 -18.63 19.93
N GLY A 273 7.79 -18.07 19.59
CA GLY A 273 6.51 -18.33 20.28
C GLY A 273 5.83 -19.66 19.93
N VAL A 274 6.42 -20.45 19.03
CA VAL A 274 5.96 -21.80 18.64
C VAL A 274 6.78 -22.92 19.31
N ARG A 275 7.77 -22.54 20.12
CA ARG A 275 8.53 -23.47 20.99
C ARG A 275 7.94 -23.44 22.40
#